data_a1bc3f8fbabf1ce2fe4d8b370469884f
#
_entry.id   a1bc3f8fbabf1ce2fe4d8b370469884f
#
_cell.length_a   1.000
_cell.length_b   1.000
_cell.length_c   1.000
_cell.angle_alpha   90.00
_cell.angle_beta   90.00
_cell.angle_gamma   90.00
#
_symmetry.space_group_name_H-M   'P 1'
#
loop_
_entity.id
_entity.type
_entity.pdbx_description
1 polymer ?
#
loop_
_entity_poly.entity_id
_entity_poly.type
_entity_poly.pdbx_seq_one_letter_code
_entity_poly.pdbx_strand_id
1 'polypeptide(L)'
;MKTNSIRRFIDKIKPNFTEGGKFAWLQSTFEAFETFAFTPNRVTKSGCHVRDAIDLKRTMIMVVIALVPAMLFGMWNIGYQTALHSTDWPYPLDGCHNVAALLYCLWFGFLRMLPMLAVSYIVGLSIEFAFAQIRHHEVNEGFLVTGFIIPMIVPVTTPLWQLALAVAFAVIIGKEVFGGTGMNFLNPALVARAFLFFAYPTRMSGDNVWIAADLWGTDAITGATPLGELAAGIRPTASALDMFIGTIPGSTCETSVIAIALGATLLLVTGIASWRIMLSVILGGGLMGLTFNVLSTLNLPQLSTLNPQLSTYIQLPFYYHYLMGGFAFGAVFMATDPVTAAQTNIGKWIYGLLIGIFAVMLRVINPAYPEGMMLAILLMNCFAPLIDHCVIARNIRMRQKRALVTSKASAK
;
A
#
# COMPACT_ATOMS: atom_id res chain seq x y z
N MET A 1 14.79 25.24 -31.32
CA MET A 1 14.50 23.95 -30.65
C MET A 1 13.67 23.07 -31.58
N LYS A 2 14.14 21.88 -31.93
CA LYS A 2 13.34 20.92 -32.73
C LYS A 2 12.13 20.49 -31.90
N THR A 3 10.94 20.98 -32.22
CA THR A 3 9.70 20.56 -31.59
C THR A 3 9.49 19.08 -31.85
N ASN A 4 9.34 18.31 -30.79
CA ASN A 4 9.16 16.86 -30.83
C ASN A 4 7.89 16.53 -31.65
N SER A 5 7.92 15.50 -32.48
CA SER A 5 6.79 15.13 -33.36
C SER A 5 5.48 14.93 -32.58
N ILE A 6 5.60 14.39 -31.35
CA ILE A 6 4.48 14.19 -30.42
C ILE A 6 3.89 15.55 -30.00
N ARG A 7 4.74 16.56 -29.72
CA ARG A 7 4.25 17.89 -29.33
C ARG A 7 3.45 18.54 -30.44
N ARG A 8 3.92 18.46 -31.70
CA ARG A 8 3.18 18.98 -32.85
C ARG A 8 1.83 18.30 -33.05
N PHE A 9 1.75 17.00 -32.81
CA PHE A 9 0.50 16.25 -32.88
C PHE A 9 -0.49 16.73 -31.82
N ILE A 10 -0.03 16.88 -30.56
CA ILE A 10 -0.85 17.38 -29.44
C ILE A 10 -1.32 18.81 -29.73
N ASP A 11 -0.44 19.71 -30.14
CA ASP A 11 -0.77 21.11 -30.47
C ASP A 11 -1.78 21.23 -31.62
N LYS A 12 -1.79 20.26 -32.56
CA LYS A 12 -2.77 20.21 -33.64
C LYS A 12 -4.17 19.76 -33.18
N ILE A 13 -4.25 18.91 -32.16
CA ILE A 13 -5.52 18.38 -31.65
C ILE A 13 -6.10 19.28 -30.55
N LYS A 14 -5.25 19.95 -29.78
CA LYS A 14 -5.60 20.79 -28.64
C LYS A 14 -6.77 21.77 -28.88
N PRO A 15 -6.90 22.46 -30.04
CA PRO A 15 -8.02 23.37 -30.28
C PRO A 15 -9.40 22.72 -30.24
N ASN A 16 -9.49 21.41 -30.47
CA ASN A 16 -10.77 20.68 -30.42
C ASN A 16 -11.25 20.43 -28.96
N PHE A 17 -10.33 20.49 -27.99
CA PHE A 17 -10.61 20.22 -26.56
C PHE A 17 -10.58 21.47 -25.69
N THR A 18 -10.19 22.64 -26.24
CA THR A 18 -10.24 23.93 -25.53
C THR A 18 -11.61 24.57 -25.63
N GLU A 19 -11.87 25.63 -24.87
CA GLU A 19 -13.11 26.39 -24.87
C GLU A 19 -13.53 26.78 -26.29
N GLY A 20 -14.73 26.35 -26.70
CA GLY A 20 -15.26 26.51 -28.07
C GLY A 20 -15.02 25.35 -29.02
N GLY A 21 -14.24 24.33 -28.64
CA GLY A 21 -14.01 23.11 -29.46
C GLY A 21 -15.16 22.10 -29.33
N LYS A 22 -15.23 21.17 -30.30
CA LYS A 22 -16.28 20.11 -30.34
C LYS A 22 -16.25 19.19 -29.11
N PHE A 23 -15.10 19.05 -28.46
CA PHE A 23 -14.89 18.17 -27.31
C PHE A 23 -14.46 18.96 -26.05
N ALA A 24 -14.95 20.20 -25.88
CA ALA A 24 -14.61 21.06 -24.74
C ALA A 24 -14.96 20.37 -23.38
N TRP A 25 -15.96 19.52 -23.35
CA TRP A 25 -16.34 18.76 -22.15
C TRP A 25 -15.26 17.75 -21.72
N LEU A 26 -14.33 17.33 -22.58
CA LEU A 26 -13.18 16.46 -22.27
C LEU A 26 -11.89 17.23 -22.01
N GLN A 27 -11.94 18.54 -21.78
CA GLN A 27 -10.76 19.37 -21.59
C GLN A 27 -9.86 18.85 -20.46
N SER A 28 -10.42 18.57 -19.28
CA SER A 28 -9.65 18.08 -18.12
C SER A 28 -8.94 16.75 -18.41
N THR A 29 -9.61 15.85 -19.15
CA THR A 29 -9.03 14.57 -19.56
C THR A 29 -7.87 14.76 -20.56
N PHE A 30 -8.05 15.65 -21.54
CA PHE A 30 -7.02 15.96 -22.51
C PHE A 30 -5.80 16.63 -21.85
N GLU A 31 -6.02 17.59 -20.95
CA GLU A 31 -4.97 18.24 -20.17
C GLU A 31 -4.20 17.23 -19.29
N ALA A 32 -4.87 16.21 -18.73
CA ALA A 32 -4.21 15.15 -17.97
C ALA A 32 -3.21 14.37 -18.84
N PHE A 33 -3.60 13.97 -20.06
CA PHE A 33 -2.70 13.30 -20.99
C PHE A 33 -1.57 14.21 -21.51
N GLU A 34 -1.87 15.49 -21.82
CA GLU A 34 -0.86 16.46 -22.25
C GLU A 34 0.19 16.67 -21.16
N THR A 35 -0.24 16.86 -19.93
CA THR A 35 0.64 17.13 -18.79
C THR A 35 1.39 15.87 -18.31
N PHE A 36 0.89 14.68 -18.61
CA PHE A 36 1.64 13.44 -18.38
C PHE A 36 2.87 13.35 -19.30
N ALA A 37 2.71 13.72 -20.57
CA ALA A 37 3.81 13.67 -21.55
C ALA A 37 4.74 14.90 -21.50
N PHE A 38 4.21 16.07 -21.14
CA PHE A 38 4.93 17.35 -21.16
C PHE A 38 4.61 18.19 -19.94
N THR A 39 5.62 18.87 -19.40
CA THR A 39 5.42 19.85 -18.33
C THR A 39 4.55 21.02 -18.80
N PRO A 40 3.54 21.44 -18.02
CA PRO A 40 2.67 22.56 -18.40
C PRO A 40 3.47 23.86 -18.55
N ASN A 41 3.17 24.64 -19.57
CA ASN A 41 3.79 25.94 -19.84
C ASN A 41 3.03 27.07 -19.14
N ARG A 42 2.59 26.86 -17.90
CA ARG A 42 1.91 27.89 -17.12
C ARG A 42 2.94 28.64 -16.27
N VAL A 43 2.93 29.97 -16.37
CA VAL A 43 3.75 30.87 -15.55
C VAL A 43 2.85 31.83 -14.81
N THR A 44 3.30 32.33 -13.65
CA THR A 44 2.60 33.38 -12.90
C THR A 44 2.53 34.67 -13.74
N LYS A 45 1.36 35.31 -13.73
CA LYS A 45 1.15 36.57 -14.48
C LYS A 45 1.85 37.76 -13.86
N SER A 46 2.17 37.71 -12.56
CA SER A 46 2.84 38.77 -11.80
C SER A 46 3.65 38.17 -10.65
N GLY A 47 4.76 38.79 -10.28
CA GLY A 47 5.68 38.37 -9.22
C GLY A 47 6.67 37.30 -9.64
N CYS A 48 7.38 36.74 -8.65
CA CYS A 48 8.33 35.64 -8.89
C CYS A 48 7.62 34.34 -9.27
N HIS A 49 8.08 33.69 -10.34
CA HIS A 49 7.66 32.34 -10.68
C HIS A 49 8.56 31.32 -9.97
N VAL A 50 8.03 30.65 -8.96
CA VAL A 50 8.73 29.58 -8.25
C VAL A 50 8.16 28.26 -8.71
N ARG A 51 9.02 27.38 -9.21
CA ARG A 51 8.68 26.04 -9.65
C ARG A 51 9.51 25.02 -8.90
N ASP A 52 8.87 23.96 -8.46
CA ASP A 52 9.58 22.85 -7.80
C ASP A 52 10.47 22.12 -8.82
N ALA A 53 11.61 21.61 -8.37
CA ALA A 53 12.54 20.87 -9.23
C ALA A 53 11.96 19.52 -9.67
N ILE A 54 11.07 18.93 -8.87
CA ILE A 54 10.44 17.64 -9.11
C ILE A 54 8.92 17.83 -9.10
N ASP A 55 8.28 17.57 -10.24
CA ASP A 55 6.82 17.57 -10.35
C ASP A 55 6.22 16.38 -9.60
N LEU A 56 4.99 16.52 -9.07
CA LEU A 56 4.25 15.47 -8.37
C LEU A 56 4.19 14.16 -9.21
N LYS A 57 4.04 14.28 -10.52
CA LYS A 57 4.03 13.16 -11.48
C LYS A 57 5.29 12.31 -11.42
N ARG A 58 6.46 12.96 -11.38
CA ARG A 58 7.76 12.27 -11.29
C ARG A 58 7.91 11.57 -9.94
N THR A 59 7.44 12.21 -8.87
CA THR A 59 7.42 11.59 -7.55
C THR A 59 6.57 10.32 -7.54
N MET A 60 5.36 10.37 -8.12
CA MET A 60 4.46 9.21 -8.20
C MET A 60 5.04 8.08 -9.05
N ILE A 61 5.67 8.38 -10.20
CA ILE A 61 6.34 7.36 -11.02
C ILE A 61 7.46 6.67 -10.24
N MET A 62 8.24 7.39 -9.44
CA MET A 62 9.29 6.78 -8.62
C MET A 62 8.73 5.79 -7.59
N VAL A 63 7.54 6.08 -7.02
CA VAL A 63 6.86 5.13 -6.14
C VAL A 63 6.42 3.88 -6.91
N VAL A 64 5.88 4.03 -8.13
CA VAL A 64 5.52 2.88 -8.98
C VAL A 64 6.77 2.05 -9.30
N ILE A 65 7.90 2.68 -9.66
CA ILE A 65 9.17 1.96 -9.91
C ILE A 65 9.64 1.21 -8.66
N ALA A 66 9.47 1.80 -7.46
CA ALA A 66 9.83 1.16 -6.21
C ALA A 66 8.95 -0.08 -5.88
N LEU A 67 7.73 -0.13 -6.42
CA LEU A 67 6.82 -1.27 -6.29
C LEU A 67 7.13 -2.41 -7.27
N VAL A 68 7.82 -2.12 -8.39
CA VAL A 68 8.11 -3.12 -9.45
C VAL A 68 8.83 -4.37 -8.92
N PRO A 69 9.86 -4.31 -8.07
CA PRO A 69 10.51 -5.51 -7.56
C PRO A 69 9.54 -6.44 -6.81
N ALA A 70 8.67 -5.86 -5.95
CA ALA A 70 7.66 -6.62 -5.23
C ALA A 70 6.61 -7.23 -6.18
N MET A 71 6.21 -6.50 -7.23
CA MET A 71 5.29 -6.97 -8.24
C MET A 71 5.87 -8.14 -9.05
N LEU A 72 7.11 -8.04 -9.52
CA LEU A 72 7.78 -9.09 -10.29
C LEU A 72 7.94 -10.37 -9.46
N PHE A 73 8.35 -10.22 -8.20
CA PHE A 73 8.44 -11.36 -7.30
C PHE A 73 7.06 -11.97 -7.03
N GLY A 74 6.04 -11.14 -6.79
CA GLY A 74 4.66 -11.60 -6.57
C GLY A 74 4.10 -12.38 -7.77
N MET A 75 4.32 -11.88 -9.00
CA MET A 75 3.93 -12.61 -10.22
C MET A 75 4.61 -13.97 -10.31
N TRP A 76 5.91 -14.03 -10.03
CA TRP A 76 6.64 -15.29 -9.99
C TRP A 76 6.10 -16.22 -8.90
N ASN A 77 5.85 -15.72 -7.69
CA ASN A 77 5.36 -16.50 -6.56
C ASN A 77 3.96 -17.07 -6.82
N ILE A 78 3.06 -16.34 -7.49
CA ILE A 78 1.76 -16.89 -7.91
C ILE A 78 1.94 -18.15 -8.76
N GLY A 79 2.80 -18.10 -9.77
CA GLY A 79 3.12 -19.26 -10.60
C GLY A 79 3.78 -20.40 -9.81
N TYR A 80 4.73 -20.07 -8.95
CA TYR A 80 5.43 -21.04 -8.10
C TYR A 80 4.50 -21.78 -7.14
N GLN A 81 3.63 -21.06 -6.44
CA GLN A 81 2.65 -21.67 -5.52
C GLN A 81 1.63 -22.53 -6.28
N THR A 82 1.18 -22.08 -7.44
CA THR A 82 0.28 -22.89 -8.27
C THR A 82 0.99 -24.16 -8.77
N ALA A 83 2.24 -24.06 -9.18
CA ALA A 83 3.05 -25.18 -9.64
C ALA A 83 3.29 -26.24 -8.55
N LEU A 84 3.50 -25.83 -7.30
CA LEU A 84 3.66 -26.73 -6.15
C LEU A 84 2.42 -27.59 -5.86
N HIS A 85 1.23 -27.07 -6.20
CA HIS A 85 -0.04 -27.72 -5.88
C HIS A 85 -0.73 -28.33 -7.11
N SER A 86 -0.13 -28.19 -8.30
CA SER A 86 -0.68 -28.71 -9.56
C SER A 86 0.06 -29.98 -9.98
N THR A 87 -0.69 -31.02 -10.35
CA THR A 87 -0.14 -32.26 -10.91
C THR A 87 0.26 -32.15 -12.39
N ASP A 88 -0.39 -31.23 -13.12
CA ASP A 88 -0.27 -31.10 -14.58
C ASP A 88 0.60 -29.90 -15.00
N TRP A 89 1.46 -29.41 -14.10
CA TRP A 89 2.37 -28.30 -14.43
C TRP A 89 3.38 -28.69 -15.52
N PRO A 90 3.52 -27.92 -16.60
CA PRO A 90 4.28 -28.33 -17.78
C PRO A 90 5.78 -28.41 -17.58
N TYR A 91 6.31 -27.79 -16.52
CA TYR A 91 7.75 -27.76 -16.23
C TYR A 91 8.02 -28.26 -14.83
N PRO A 92 8.88 -29.28 -14.63
CA PRO A 92 9.24 -29.74 -13.29
C PRO A 92 9.96 -28.62 -12.52
N LEU A 93 9.61 -28.48 -11.24
CA LEU A 93 10.21 -27.50 -10.32
C LEU A 93 11.56 -27.99 -9.74
N ASP A 94 12.38 -28.69 -10.53
CA ASP A 94 13.69 -29.24 -10.13
C ASP A 94 14.72 -28.12 -9.87
N GLY A 95 14.48 -27.36 -8.81
CA GLY A 95 15.36 -26.29 -8.36
C GLY A 95 15.35 -25.03 -9.27
N CYS A 96 16.03 -23.98 -8.81
CA CYS A 96 16.17 -22.70 -9.54
C CYS A 96 17.00 -22.78 -10.84
N HIS A 97 17.36 -23.97 -11.31
CA HIS A 97 18.23 -24.16 -12.45
C HIS A 97 17.50 -24.16 -13.82
N ASN A 98 16.19 -24.30 -13.80
CA ASN A 98 15.42 -24.28 -15.05
C ASN A 98 14.86 -22.89 -15.32
N VAL A 99 15.56 -22.10 -16.14
CA VAL A 99 15.14 -20.74 -16.54
C VAL A 99 13.76 -20.75 -17.22
N ALA A 100 13.42 -21.81 -17.95
CA ALA A 100 12.12 -21.96 -18.59
C ALA A 100 10.99 -22.08 -17.55
N ALA A 101 11.18 -22.83 -16.47
CA ALA A 101 10.23 -22.94 -15.37
C ALA A 101 10.04 -21.59 -14.65
N LEU A 102 11.13 -20.85 -14.40
CA LEU A 102 11.08 -19.54 -13.77
C LEU A 102 10.30 -18.52 -14.64
N LEU A 103 10.60 -18.47 -15.93
CA LEU A 103 9.91 -17.59 -16.88
C LEU A 103 8.43 -17.96 -17.04
N TYR A 104 8.12 -19.26 -17.03
CA TYR A 104 6.74 -19.73 -17.11
C TYR A 104 5.93 -19.35 -15.87
N CYS A 105 6.49 -19.51 -14.67
CA CYS A 105 5.86 -19.03 -13.43
C CYS A 105 5.59 -17.53 -13.47
N LEU A 106 6.57 -16.74 -13.92
CA LEU A 106 6.41 -15.30 -14.07
C LEU A 106 5.31 -14.93 -15.07
N TRP A 107 5.29 -15.62 -16.22
CA TRP A 107 4.28 -15.39 -17.26
C TRP A 107 2.87 -15.76 -16.79
N PHE A 108 2.73 -16.88 -16.09
CA PHE A 108 1.46 -17.29 -15.51
C PHE A 108 0.93 -16.26 -14.52
N GLY A 109 1.77 -15.81 -13.58
CA GLY A 109 1.38 -14.77 -12.63
C GLY A 109 1.08 -13.42 -13.29
N PHE A 110 1.81 -13.06 -14.34
CA PHE A 110 1.53 -11.87 -15.14
C PHE A 110 0.12 -11.93 -15.76
N LEU A 111 -0.24 -13.04 -16.38
CA LEU A 111 -1.58 -13.21 -16.98
C LEU A 111 -2.71 -13.14 -15.94
N ARG A 112 -2.46 -13.54 -14.69
CA ARG A 112 -3.43 -13.44 -13.61
C ARG A 112 -3.54 -12.03 -13.04
N MET A 113 -2.43 -11.33 -12.92
CA MET A 113 -2.38 -9.99 -12.37
C MET A 113 -2.81 -8.90 -13.35
N LEU A 114 -2.56 -9.10 -14.65
CA LEU A 114 -2.88 -8.13 -15.69
C LEU A 114 -4.36 -7.70 -15.72
N PRO A 115 -5.35 -8.61 -15.69
CA PRO A 115 -6.76 -8.22 -15.68
C PRO A 115 -7.16 -7.47 -14.41
N MET A 116 -6.59 -7.83 -13.26
CA MET A 116 -6.84 -7.11 -11.99
C MET A 116 -6.30 -5.68 -12.07
N LEU A 117 -5.10 -5.51 -12.61
CA LEU A 117 -4.48 -4.21 -12.82
C LEU A 117 -5.30 -3.36 -13.82
N ALA A 118 -5.72 -3.97 -14.94
CA ALA A 118 -6.54 -3.29 -15.94
C ALA A 118 -7.88 -2.81 -15.35
N VAL A 119 -8.59 -3.66 -14.61
CA VAL A 119 -9.85 -3.29 -13.96
C VAL A 119 -9.65 -2.17 -12.94
N SER A 120 -8.60 -2.25 -12.11
CA SER A 120 -8.28 -1.21 -11.14
C SER A 120 -8.08 0.15 -11.81
N TYR A 121 -7.27 0.22 -12.88
CA TYR A 121 -7.05 1.47 -13.59
C TYR A 121 -8.27 1.94 -14.39
N ILE A 122 -8.96 1.06 -15.10
CA ILE A 122 -10.13 1.45 -15.91
C ILE A 122 -11.21 2.04 -15.00
N VAL A 123 -11.58 1.33 -13.94
CA VAL A 123 -12.65 1.77 -13.04
C VAL A 123 -12.24 3.04 -12.28
N GLY A 124 -11.05 3.04 -11.68
CA GLY A 124 -10.61 4.15 -10.85
C GLY A 124 -10.40 5.44 -11.63
N LEU A 125 -9.70 5.38 -12.76
CA LEU A 125 -9.48 6.56 -13.61
C LEU A 125 -10.79 7.06 -14.23
N SER A 126 -11.71 6.17 -14.62
CA SER A 126 -13.02 6.58 -15.14
C SER A 126 -13.80 7.42 -14.11
N ILE A 127 -13.76 7.01 -12.85
CA ILE A 127 -14.42 7.73 -11.77
C ILE A 127 -13.71 9.07 -11.50
N GLU A 128 -12.38 9.10 -11.44
CA GLU A 128 -11.64 10.34 -11.24
C GLU A 128 -11.85 11.34 -12.38
N PHE A 129 -11.85 10.87 -13.62
CA PHE A 129 -12.15 11.73 -14.77
C PHE A 129 -13.57 12.28 -14.71
N ALA A 130 -14.57 11.45 -14.33
CA ALA A 130 -15.94 11.90 -14.17
C ALA A 130 -16.05 13.00 -13.08
N PHE A 131 -15.44 12.81 -11.92
CA PHE A 131 -15.44 13.83 -10.86
C PHE A 131 -14.66 15.09 -11.25
N ALA A 132 -13.51 14.95 -11.93
CA ALA A 132 -12.75 16.10 -12.43
C ALA A 132 -13.56 16.93 -13.41
N GLN A 133 -14.32 16.30 -14.32
CA GLN A 133 -15.22 16.98 -15.25
C GLN A 133 -16.36 17.69 -14.53
N ILE A 134 -17.03 17.03 -13.57
CA ILE A 134 -18.15 17.62 -12.81
C ILE A 134 -17.68 18.82 -11.98
N ARG A 135 -16.49 18.74 -11.39
CA ARG A 135 -15.95 19.78 -10.49
C ARG A 135 -15.08 20.80 -11.21
N HIS A 136 -14.86 20.67 -12.50
CA HIS A 136 -13.99 21.55 -13.32
C HIS A 136 -12.59 21.76 -12.76
N HIS A 137 -11.97 20.70 -12.23
CA HIS A 137 -10.58 20.73 -11.78
C HIS A 137 -9.67 19.81 -12.61
N GLU A 138 -8.37 20.02 -12.50
CA GLU A 138 -7.39 19.17 -13.18
C GLU A 138 -7.38 17.77 -12.56
N VAL A 139 -7.18 16.74 -13.39
CA VAL A 139 -7.03 15.36 -12.90
C VAL A 139 -5.66 15.20 -12.25
N ASN A 140 -5.64 14.72 -11.03
CA ASN A 140 -4.43 14.46 -10.28
C ASN A 140 -3.99 13.01 -10.47
N GLU A 141 -2.69 12.80 -10.66
CA GLU A 141 -2.13 11.48 -10.97
C GLU A 141 -1.87 10.61 -9.75
N GLY A 142 -2.34 10.99 -8.57
CA GLY A 142 -2.22 10.19 -7.35
C GLY A 142 -2.84 8.80 -7.47
N PHE A 143 -3.81 8.61 -8.36
CA PHE A 143 -4.42 7.31 -8.59
C PHE A 143 -3.48 6.31 -9.30
N LEU A 144 -2.44 6.76 -9.99
CA LEU A 144 -1.46 5.86 -10.61
C LEU A 144 -0.83 4.92 -9.57
N VAL A 145 -0.50 5.43 -8.40
CA VAL A 145 0.04 4.64 -7.30
C VAL A 145 -1.06 3.79 -6.65
N THR A 146 -2.21 4.39 -6.33
CA THR A 146 -3.32 3.69 -5.69
C THR A 146 -3.83 2.53 -6.55
N GLY A 147 -4.05 2.77 -7.85
CA GLY A 147 -4.51 1.77 -8.81
C GLY A 147 -3.51 0.62 -9.01
N PHE A 148 -2.21 0.90 -8.80
CA PHE A 148 -1.16 -0.11 -8.85
C PHE A 148 -1.11 -0.95 -7.57
N ILE A 149 -1.26 -0.32 -6.40
CA ILE A 149 -1.20 -1.00 -5.10
C ILE A 149 -2.41 -1.92 -4.89
N ILE A 150 -3.63 -1.52 -5.28
CA ILE A 150 -4.85 -2.30 -5.00
C ILE A 150 -4.73 -3.77 -5.44
N PRO A 151 -4.36 -4.10 -6.71
CA PRO A 151 -4.20 -5.49 -7.14
C PRO A 151 -3.08 -6.23 -6.40
N MET A 152 -2.08 -5.51 -5.88
CA MET A 152 -0.94 -6.10 -5.19
C MET A 152 -1.28 -6.63 -3.79
N ILE A 153 -2.31 -6.08 -3.16
CA ILE A 153 -2.69 -6.34 -1.77
C ILE A 153 -3.91 -7.24 -1.61
N VAL A 154 -4.52 -7.66 -2.71
CA VAL A 154 -5.68 -8.56 -2.69
C VAL A 154 -5.29 -9.97 -3.12
N PRO A 155 -6.08 -11.01 -2.76
CA PRO A 155 -5.87 -12.36 -3.24
C PRO A 155 -5.97 -12.48 -4.76
N VAL A 156 -5.18 -13.39 -5.34
CA VAL A 156 -5.16 -13.63 -6.80
C VAL A 156 -6.50 -14.17 -7.33
N THR A 157 -7.30 -14.81 -6.49
CA THR A 157 -8.60 -15.39 -6.83
C THR A 157 -9.77 -14.41 -6.72
N THR A 158 -9.50 -13.13 -6.37
CA THR A 158 -10.54 -12.11 -6.23
C THR A 158 -11.29 -11.89 -7.54
N PRO A 159 -12.63 -12.06 -7.60
CA PRO A 159 -13.42 -11.80 -8.80
C PRO A 159 -13.29 -10.35 -9.27
N LEU A 160 -13.12 -10.15 -10.57
CA LEU A 160 -12.86 -8.81 -11.15
C LEU A 160 -14.00 -7.81 -10.85
N TRP A 161 -15.26 -8.26 -10.79
CA TRP A 161 -16.38 -7.38 -10.46
C TRP A 161 -16.37 -6.92 -9.00
N GLN A 162 -15.92 -7.76 -8.05
CA GLN A 162 -15.75 -7.37 -6.65
C GLN A 162 -14.62 -6.37 -6.52
N LEU A 163 -13.50 -6.60 -7.23
CA LEU A 163 -12.40 -5.65 -7.30
C LEU A 163 -12.86 -4.31 -7.88
N ALA A 164 -13.63 -4.30 -8.96
CA ALA A 164 -14.20 -3.10 -9.55
C ALA A 164 -15.06 -2.31 -8.57
N LEU A 165 -15.93 -3.02 -7.82
CA LEU A 165 -16.78 -2.41 -6.80
C LEU A 165 -15.95 -1.82 -5.64
N ALA A 166 -14.91 -2.51 -5.21
CA ALA A 166 -14.00 -2.04 -4.16
C ALA A 166 -13.21 -0.80 -4.59
N VAL A 167 -12.71 -0.78 -5.82
CA VAL A 167 -12.04 0.38 -6.39
C VAL A 167 -12.99 1.56 -6.47
N ALA A 168 -14.22 1.34 -6.96
CA ALA A 168 -15.23 2.39 -7.03
C ALA A 168 -15.55 2.96 -5.64
N PHE A 169 -15.77 2.09 -4.65
CA PHE A 169 -16.01 2.51 -3.27
C PHE A 169 -14.84 3.32 -2.71
N ALA A 170 -13.62 2.84 -2.89
CA ALA A 170 -12.42 3.51 -2.37
C ALA A 170 -12.18 4.88 -3.02
N VAL A 171 -12.39 5.00 -4.33
CA VAL A 171 -12.21 6.28 -5.02
C VAL A 171 -13.32 7.26 -4.65
N ILE A 172 -14.59 6.83 -4.67
CA ILE A 172 -15.71 7.73 -4.37
C ILE A 172 -15.69 8.11 -2.88
N ILE A 173 -15.79 7.13 -1.99
CA ILE A 173 -15.95 7.36 -0.55
C ILE A 173 -14.61 7.70 0.13
N GLY A 174 -13.53 7.01 -0.23
CA GLY A 174 -12.23 7.21 0.42
C GLY A 174 -11.47 8.45 -0.07
N LYS A 175 -11.81 9.00 -1.24
CA LYS A 175 -11.04 10.09 -1.85
C LYS A 175 -11.91 11.26 -2.33
N GLU A 176 -12.83 11.02 -3.29
CA GLU A 176 -13.55 12.11 -3.96
C GLU A 176 -14.54 12.84 -3.06
N VAL A 177 -15.21 12.16 -2.14
CA VAL A 177 -16.12 12.78 -1.17
C VAL A 177 -15.41 13.84 -0.32
N PHE A 178 -14.13 13.65 -0.01
CA PHE A 178 -13.31 14.56 0.79
C PHE A 178 -12.65 15.69 -0.01
N GLY A 179 -12.78 15.69 -1.34
CA GLY A 179 -12.24 16.76 -2.19
C GLY A 179 -11.19 16.30 -3.21
N GLY A 180 -10.92 15.00 -3.32
CA GLY A 180 -9.97 14.42 -4.28
C GLY A 180 -8.56 14.26 -3.73
N THR A 181 -7.59 14.15 -4.63
CA THR A 181 -6.19 13.89 -4.26
C THR A 181 -5.61 15.01 -3.39
N GLY A 182 -5.04 14.65 -2.25
CA GLY A 182 -4.43 15.59 -1.29
C GLY A 182 -5.37 16.04 -0.18
N MET A 183 -6.69 15.80 -0.30
CA MET A 183 -7.69 16.12 0.73
C MET A 183 -8.20 14.85 1.45
N ASN A 184 -7.88 13.68 0.95
CA ASN A 184 -8.24 12.41 1.55
C ASN A 184 -7.44 12.19 2.84
N PHE A 185 -8.12 11.84 3.93
CA PHE A 185 -7.47 11.50 5.20
C PHE A 185 -7.22 9.98 5.34
N LEU A 186 -7.87 9.14 4.54
CA LEU A 186 -7.64 7.70 4.48
C LEU A 186 -6.88 7.33 3.21
N ASN A 187 -6.01 6.31 3.30
CA ASN A 187 -5.36 5.74 2.14
C ASN A 187 -6.37 4.95 1.31
N PRO A 188 -6.65 5.34 0.03
CA PRO A 188 -7.71 4.72 -0.75
C PRO A 188 -7.45 3.23 -1.07
N ALA A 189 -6.20 2.79 -1.22
CA ALA A 189 -5.90 1.39 -1.44
C ALA A 189 -6.29 0.52 -0.24
N LEU A 190 -6.03 1.01 0.98
CA LEU A 190 -6.45 0.34 2.20
C LEU A 190 -7.97 0.36 2.39
N VAL A 191 -8.65 1.43 1.96
CA VAL A 191 -10.12 1.50 1.97
C VAL A 191 -10.71 0.45 1.03
N ALA A 192 -10.15 0.24 -0.17
CA ALA A 192 -10.56 -0.81 -1.10
C ALA A 192 -10.44 -2.20 -0.47
N ARG A 193 -9.30 -2.47 0.16
CA ARG A 193 -9.05 -3.75 0.84
C ARG A 193 -9.96 -3.96 2.04
N ALA A 194 -10.19 -2.91 2.85
CA ALA A 194 -11.13 -2.96 3.96
C ALA A 194 -12.56 -3.26 3.49
N PHE A 195 -13.00 -2.59 2.42
CA PHE A 195 -14.30 -2.87 1.83
C PHE A 195 -14.44 -4.34 1.41
N LEU A 196 -13.44 -4.90 0.70
CA LEU A 196 -13.45 -6.31 0.30
C LEU A 196 -13.48 -7.24 1.50
N PHE A 197 -12.69 -6.94 2.52
CA PHE A 197 -12.62 -7.78 3.72
C PHE A 197 -13.95 -7.82 4.49
N PHE A 198 -14.62 -6.68 4.64
CA PHE A 198 -15.89 -6.62 5.38
C PHE A 198 -17.09 -7.05 4.55
N ALA A 199 -17.10 -6.76 3.23
CA ALA A 199 -18.21 -7.12 2.36
C ALA A 199 -18.14 -8.57 1.86
N TYR A 200 -16.93 -9.09 1.63
CA TYR A 200 -16.67 -10.41 1.05
C TYR A 200 -15.60 -11.21 1.81
N PRO A 201 -15.77 -11.47 3.12
CA PRO A 201 -14.74 -12.05 3.97
C PRO A 201 -14.26 -13.41 3.47
N THR A 202 -15.14 -14.25 2.92
CA THR A 202 -14.80 -15.58 2.38
C THR A 202 -13.89 -15.56 1.16
N ARG A 203 -13.77 -14.42 0.48
CA ARG A 203 -12.89 -14.20 -0.67
C ARG A 203 -11.60 -13.46 -0.32
N MET A 204 -11.48 -12.99 0.92
CA MET A 204 -10.31 -12.23 1.40
C MET A 204 -9.51 -12.97 2.47
N SER A 205 -10.11 -13.96 3.10
CA SER A 205 -9.48 -14.77 4.15
C SER A 205 -9.83 -16.24 3.96
N GLY A 206 -9.00 -17.12 4.50
CA GLY A 206 -9.15 -18.56 4.38
C GLY A 206 -8.03 -19.20 3.53
N ASP A 207 -8.04 -20.52 3.48
CA ASP A 207 -6.93 -21.29 2.88
C ASP A 207 -7.02 -21.40 1.36
N ASN A 208 -8.20 -21.17 0.78
CA ASN A 208 -8.48 -21.43 -0.64
C ASN A 208 -8.28 -20.20 -1.55
N VAL A 209 -7.98 -19.03 -1.00
CA VAL A 209 -7.98 -17.77 -1.76
C VAL A 209 -6.61 -17.34 -2.29
N TRP A 210 -5.53 -17.95 -1.79
CA TRP A 210 -4.16 -17.51 -2.08
C TRP A 210 -3.50 -18.22 -3.25
N ILE A 211 -4.06 -19.34 -3.71
CA ILE A 211 -3.52 -20.16 -4.80
C ILE A 211 -4.49 -20.17 -5.97
N ALA A 212 -3.99 -19.96 -7.18
CA ALA A 212 -4.79 -19.91 -8.41
C ALA A 212 -5.11 -21.33 -8.93
N ALA A 213 -5.97 -22.08 -8.23
CA ALA A 213 -6.28 -23.48 -8.53
C ALA A 213 -7.29 -23.68 -9.67
N ASP A 214 -8.11 -22.66 -9.99
CA ASP A 214 -9.29 -22.76 -10.86
C ASP A 214 -9.03 -23.28 -12.29
N LEU A 215 -7.78 -23.31 -12.74
CA LEU A 215 -7.44 -23.69 -14.12
C LEU A 215 -7.10 -25.18 -14.30
N TRP A 216 -6.88 -25.93 -13.23
CA TRP A 216 -6.29 -27.28 -13.31
C TRP A 216 -7.19 -28.39 -12.78
N GLY A 217 -8.51 -28.11 -12.66
CA GLY A 217 -9.49 -29.15 -12.33
C GLY A 217 -9.37 -29.74 -10.92
N THR A 218 -8.59 -29.14 -10.04
CA THR A 218 -8.47 -29.56 -8.64
C THR A 218 -9.52 -28.84 -7.81
N ASP A 219 -10.52 -29.55 -7.31
CA ASP A 219 -11.69 -29.02 -6.62
C ASP A 219 -11.40 -28.36 -5.27
N ALA A 220 -10.24 -28.62 -4.66
CA ALA A 220 -9.87 -28.01 -3.39
C ALA A 220 -8.34 -28.03 -3.18
N ILE A 221 -7.70 -26.88 -3.32
CA ILE A 221 -6.32 -26.70 -2.85
C ILE A 221 -6.37 -25.87 -1.56
N THR A 222 -5.83 -26.42 -0.48
CA THR A 222 -5.64 -25.73 0.78
C THR A 222 -4.22 -25.20 0.85
N GLY A 223 -4.07 -23.88 0.80
CA GLY A 223 -2.79 -23.19 0.99
C GLY A 223 -2.89 -22.23 2.17
N ALA A 224 -2.78 -22.77 3.39
CA ALA A 224 -2.80 -21.93 4.59
C ALA A 224 -1.61 -20.99 4.57
N THR A 225 -1.89 -19.70 4.79
CA THR A 225 -0.82 -18.72 5.02
C THR A 225 -0.24 -18.91 6.42
N PRO A 226 1.03 -18.52 6.66
CA PRO A 226 1.60 -18.55 8.01
C PRO A 226 0.75 -17.83 9.07
N LEU A 227 0.04 -16.76 8.67
CA LEU A 227 -0.93 -16.07 9.54
C LEU A 227 -2.22 -16.88 9.73
N GLY A 228 -2.68 -17.60 8.71
CA GLY A 228 -3.83 -18.49 8.80
C GLY A 228 -3.56 -19.67 9.73
N GLU A 229 -2.39 -20.28 9.63
CA GLU A 229 -1.94 -21.35 10.55
C GLU A 229 -1.93 -20.87 12.00
N LEU A 230 -1.37 -19.68 12.25
CA LEU A 230 -1.38 -19.07 13.60
C LEU A 230 -2.79 -18.77 14.09
N ALA A 231 -3.66 -18.26 13.23
CA ALA A 231 -5.07 -18.02 13.59
C ALA A 231 -5.81 -19.31 13.91
N ALA A 232 -5.39 -20.44 13.35
CA ALA A 232 -5.86 -21.78 13.71
C ALA A 232 -5.20 -22.35 14.98
N GLY A 233 -4.22 -21.63 15.58
CA GLY A 233 -3.48 -22.10 16.76
C GLY A 233 -2.32 -23.05 16.44
N ILE A 234 -1.93 -23.14 15.18
CA ILE A 234 -0.84 -23.99 14.69
C ILE A 234 0.40 -23.13 14.50
N ARG A 235 1.58 -23.63 14.83
CA ARG A 235 2.83 -22.93 14.51
C ARG A 235 3.05 -22.95 13.00
N PRO A 236 3.57 -21.83 12.41
CA PRO A 236 3.85 -21.79 10.99
C PRO A 236 4.75 -22.92 10.54
N THR A 237 4.35 -23.61 9.48
CA THR A 237 5.14 -24.68 8.86
C THR A 237 6.32 -24.13 8.07
N ALA A 238 6.15 -22.93 7.49
CA ALA A 238 7.20 -22.24 6.75
C ALA A 238 8.31 -21.76 7.68
N SER A 239 9.58 -21.89 7.23
CA SER A 239 10.73 -21.39 7.98
C SER A 239 10.79 -19.85 7.92
N ALA A 240 11.50 -19.23 8.88
CA ALA A 240 11.72 -17.77 8.86
C ALA A 240 12.44 -17.31 7.58
N LEU A 241 13.27 -18.15 6.98
CA LEU A 241 13.98 -17.86 5.75
C LEU A 241 13.03 -17.89 4.55
N ASP A 242 12.14 -18.86 4.47
CA ASP A 242 11.11 -18.92 3.42
C ASP A 242 10.17 -17.69 3.49
N MET A 243 9.80 -17.27 4.68
CA MET A 243 9.01 -16.05 4.90
C MET A 243 9.79 -14.79 4.51
N PHE A 244 11.10 -14.74 4.75
CA PHE A 244 11.94 -13.61 4.38
C PHE A 244 12.13 -13.51 2.87
N ILE A 245 12.37 -14.64 2.21
CA ILE A 245 12.45 -14.70 0.74
C ILE A 245 11.08 -14.43 0.13
N GLY A 246 10.01 -15.00 0.72
CA GLY A 246 8.62 -14.82 0.28
C GLY A 246 8.05 -16.00 -0.49
N THR A 247 8.66 -17.21 -0.42
CA THR A 247 8.18 -18.45 -1.05
C THR A 247 7.01 -19.08 -0.28
N ILE A 248 6.10 -18.24 0.20
CA ILE A 248 4.93 -18.61 1.00
C ILE A 248 3.64 -18.18 0.29
N PRO A 249 2.51 -18.86 0.53
CA PRO A 249 1.20 -18.37 0.09
C PRO A 249 0.84 -17.08 0.82
N GLY A 250 0.24 -16.14 0.09
CA GLY A 250 -0.13 -14.84 0.66
C GLY A 250 -0.68 -13.87 -0.39
N SER A 251 -0.88 -12.61 0.01
CA SER A 251 -1.29 -11.54 -0.91
C SER A 251 -0.33 -11.41 -2.07
N THR A 252 -0.84 -11.01 -3.21
CA THR A 252 -0.14 -11.07 -4.51
C THR A 252 1.31 -10.57 -4.47
N CYS A 253 1.61 -9.46 -3.78
CA CYS A 253 2.95 -8.86 -3.78
C CYS A 253 3.47 -8.52 -2.37
N GLU A 254 2.83 -9.00 -1.31
CA GLU A 254 3.22 -8.71 0.08
C GLU A 254 4.18 -9.75 0.67
N THR A 255 4.48 -10.83 -0.05
CA THR A 255 5.17 -12.01 0.49
C THR A 255 6.66 -11.82 0.69
N SER A 256 7.38 -11.15 -0.24
CA SER A 256 8.84 -11.04 -0.20
C SER A 256 9.33 -9.80 0.52
N VAL A 257 9.93 -9.99 1.69
CA VAL A 257 10.57 -8.90 2.44
C VAL A 257 11.77 -8.33 1.69
N ILE A 258 12.51 -9.17 0.94
CA ILE A 258 13.68 -8.74 0.14
C ILE A 258 13.24 -7.78 -0.98
N ALA A 259 12.21 -8.14 -1.72
CA ALA A 259 11.71 -7.31 -2.81
C ALA A 259 11.15 -5.97 -2.29
N ILE A 260 10.46 -6.01 -1.15
CA ILE A 260 9.98 -4.81 -0.45
C ILE A 260 11.14 -3.94 0.02
N ALA A 261 12.22 -4.52 0.56
CA ALA A 261 13.40 -3.81 1.01
C ALA A 261 14.15 -3.11 -0.14
N LEU A 262 14.19 -3.70 -1.34
CA LEU A 262 14.71 -3.05 -2.54
C LEU A 262 13.90 -1.80 -2.89
N GLY A 263 12.58 -1.90 -2.88
CA GLY A 263 11.69 -0.75 -3.07
C GLY A 263 11.86 0.32 -1.98
N ALA A 264 11.97 -0.10 -0.71
CA ALA A 264 12.23 0.80 0.41
C ALA A 264 13.54 1.58 0.23
N THR A 265 14.61 0.89 -0.19
CA THR A 265 15.91 1.50 -0.45
C THR A 265 15.80 2.59 -1.52
N LEU A 266 15.10 2.32 -2.62
CA LEU A 266 14.88 3.30 -3.68
C LEU A 266 14.11 4.52 -3.16
N LEU A 267 13.04 4.32 -2.38
CA LEU A 267 12.25 5.41 -1.80
C LEU A 267 13.03 6.23 -0.78
N LEU A 268 13.93 5.61 -0.02
CA LEU A 268 14.78 6.31 0.95
C LEU A 268 15.89 7.12 0.25
N VAL A 269 16.53 6.55 -0.77
CA VAL A 269 17.60 7.23 -1.54
C VAL A 269 17.02 8.44 -2.29
N THR A 270 15.81 8.32 -2.84
CA THR A 270 15.11 9.43 -3.50
C THR A 270 14.51 10.45 -2.53
N GLY A 271 14.44 10.13 -1.23
CA GLY A 271 13.88 11.00 -0.20
C GLY A 271 12.36 11.16 -0.26
N ILE A 272 11.66 10.34 -1.04
CA ILE A 272 10.21 10.39 -1.21
C ILE A 272 9.50 9.86 0.05
N ALA A 273 9.94 8.72 0.54
CA ALA A 273 9.37 8.14 1.75
C ALA A 273 10.13 8.57 3.02
N SER A 274 9.40 8.66 4.13
CA SER A 274 9.96 9.08 5.42
C SER A 274 10.59 7.89 6.15
N TRP A 275 11.93 7.87 6.26
CA TRP A 275 12.64 6.86 7.04
C TRP A 275 12.19 6.82 8.52
N ARG A 276 11.72 7.97 9.06
CA ARG A 276 11.23 8.06 10.45
C ARG A 276 10.00 7.22 10.66
N ILE A 277 9.06 7.24 9.70
CA ILE A 277 7.84 6.42 9.76
C ILE A 277 8.21 4.95 9.64
N MET A 278 9.01 4.56 8.66
CA MET A 278 9.43 3.16 8.47
C MET A 278 10.08 2.59 9.74
N LEU A 279 11.08 3.32 10.26
CA LEU A 279 11.81 2.88 11.45
C LEU A 279 10.90 2.83 12.68
N SER A 280 10.03 3.83 12.87
CA SER A 280 9.13 3.86 14.03
C SER A 280 8.07 2.76 14.00
N VAL A 281 7.59 2.37 12.81
CA VAL A 281 6.69 1.20 12.66
C VAL A 281 7.39 -0.09 13.07
N ILE A 282 8.64 -0.29 12.62
CA ILE A 282 9.45 -1.45 13.02
C ILE A 282 9.69 -1.45 14.53
N LEU A 283 10.06 -0.31 15.11
CA LEU A 283 10.27 -0.20 16.56
C LEU A 283 8.99 -0.46 17.35
N GLY A 284 7.84 0.06 16.89
CA GLY A 284 6.55 -0.17 17.52
C GLY A 284 6.12 -1.64 17.47
N GLY A 285 6.27 -2.29 16.32
CA GLY A 285 6.00 -3.72 16.17
C GLY A 285 6.91 -4.58 17.03
N GLY A 286 8.22 -4.24 17.10
CA GLY A 286 9.18 -4.91 17.98
C GLY A 286 8.87 -4.75 19.45
N LEU A 287 8.53 -3.54 19.88
CA LEU A 287 8.14 -3.26 21.25
C LEU A 287 6.95 -4.13 21.67
N MET A 288 5.91 -4.18 20.84
CA MET A 288 4.71 -4.96 21.14
C MET A 288 4.96 -6.48 21.07
N GLY A 289 5.72 -6.94 20.07
CA GLY A 289 6.12 -8.34 19.97
C GLY A 289 6.97 -8.80 21.18
N LEU A 290 7.92 -7.97 21.62
CA LEU A 290 8.71 -8.24 22.81
C LEU A 290 7.85 -8.23 24.08
N THR A 291 6.87 -7.32 24.20
CA THR A 291 5.95 -7.33 25.37
C THR A 291 5.17 -8.63 25.44
N PHE A 292 4.70 -9.17 24.31
CA PHE A 292 4.05 -10.47 24.26
C PHE A 292 5.01 -11.62 24.59
N ASN A 293 6.25 -11.58 24.11
CA ASN A 293 7.24 -12.60 24.48
C ASN A 293 7.57 -12.58 25.99
N VAL A 294 7.70 -11.41 26.59
CA VAL A 294 7.88 -11.28 28.06
C VAL A 294 6.64 -11.81 28.79
N LEU A 295 5.45 -11.49 28.30
CA LEU A 295 4.20 -11.99 28.88
C LEU A 295 4.11 -13.52 28.85
N SER A 296 4.63 -14.17 27.78
CA SER A 296 4.69 -15.63 27.67
C SER A 296 5.60 -16.26 28.73
N THR A 297 6.70 -15.58 29.10
CA THR A 297 7.64 -16.09 30.12
C THR A 297 7.08 -16.01 31.53
N LEU A 298 6.11 -15.12 31.77
CA LEU A 298 5.46 -14.97 33.09
C LEU A 298 4.48 -16.11 33.41
N ASN A 299 4.31 -17.09 32.47
CA ASN A 299 3.50 -18.29 32.67
C ASN A 299 2.16 -18.03 33.38
N LEU A 300 1.42 -17.02 32.89
CA LEU A 300 0.09 -16.74 33.45
C LEU A 300 -0.88 -17.84 33.00
N PRO A 301 -1.24 -18.80 33.90
CA PRO A 301 -2.07 -19.95 33.51
C PRO A 301 -3.45 -19.55 33.02
N GLN A 302 -3.91 -18.36 33.40
CA GLN A 302 -5.18 -17.80 32.93
C GLN A 302 -5.20 -17.41 31.46
N LEU A 303 -4.04 -17.11 30.86
CA LEU A 303 -3.96 -16.68 29.45
C LEU A 303 -4.01 -17.87 28.48
N SER A 304 -3.44 -19.01 28.88
CA SER A 304 -3.45 -20.24 28.08
C SER A 304 -4.80 -20.98 28.10
N THR A 305 -5.58 -20.79 29.16
CA THR A 305 -6.92 -21.38 29.28
C THR A 305 -8.00 -20.58 28.57
N LEU A 306 -7.81 -19.27 28.40
CA LEU A 306 -8.78 -18.40 27.71
C LEU A 306 -8.81 -18.59 26.19
N ASN A 307 -7.67 -18.85 25.56
CA ASN A 307 -7.64 -19.05 24.11
C ASN A 307 -6.33 -19.77 23.68
N PRO A 308 -6.39 -21.03 23.17
CA PRO A 308 -5.19 -21.75 22.73
C PRO A 308 -4.47 -21.05 21.57
N GLN A 309 -5.21 -20.32 20.73
CA GLN A 309 -4.65 -19.54 19.61
C GLN A 309 -3.75 -18.41 20.13
N LEU A 310 -4.18 -17.71 21.20
CA LEU A 310 -3.42 -16.64 21.83
C LEU A 310 -2.06 -17.13 22.35
N SER A 311 -2.02 -18.35 22.90
CA SER A 311 -0.78 -18.94 23.43
C SER A 311 0.27 -19.14 22.35
N THR A 312 -0.13 -19.55 21.15
CA THR A 312 0.77 -19.75 20.01
C THR A 312 1.37 -18.43 19.51
N TYR A 313 0.53 -17.38 19.40
CA TYR A 313 1.00 -16.04 19.01
C TYR A 313 2.00 -15.43 20.01
N ILE A 314 1.72 -15.56 21.31
CA ILE A 314 2.55 -14.98 22.37
C ILE A 314 3.92 -15.67 22.47
N GLN A 315 3.99 -16.98 22.17
CA GLN A 315 5.25 -17.74 22.16
C GLN A 315 6.09 -17.52 20.91
N LEU A 316 5.52 -16.89 19.88
CA LEU A 316 6.24 -16.66 18.63
C LEU A 316 7.33 -15.60 18.82
N PRO A 317 8.58 -15.83 18.35
CA PRO A 317 9.61 -14.79 18.38
C PRO A 317 9.16 -13.51 17.70
N PHE A 318 9.42 -12.35 18.31
CA PHE A 318 8.91 -11.04 17.87
C PHE A 318 9.21 -10.72 16.39
N TYR A 319 10.33 -11.19 15.85
CA TYR A 319 10.74 -10.90 14.48
C TYR A 319 9.86 -11.60 13.42
N TYR A 320 9.15 -12.67 13.77
CA TYR A 320 8.17 -13.29 12.86
C TYR A 320 7.05 -12.34 12.46
N HIS A 321 6.67 -11.42 13.36
CA HIS A 321 5.64 -10.42 13.04
C HIS A 321 6.01 -9.50 11.89
N TYR A 322 7.31 -9.31 11.60
CA TYR A 322 7.78 -8.53 10.45
C TYR A 322 7.75 -9.30 9.13
N LEU A 323 7.96 -10.62 9.22
CA LEU A 323 8.10 -11.50 8.07
C LEU A 323 6.75 -11.97 7.52
N MET A 324 5.73 -12.02 8.39
CA MET A 324 4.41 -12.54 8.04
C MET A 324 3.44 -11.46 7.59
N GLY A 325 2.67 -11.77 6.54
CA GLY A 325 1.60 -10.91 6.02
C GLY A 325 2.11 -9.58 5.49
N GLY A 326 1.21 -8.62 5.38
CA GLY A 326 1.50 -7.30 4.82
C GLY A 326 2.23 -6.31 5.73
N PHE A 327 2.89 -6.74 6.83
CA PHE A 327 3.55 -5.82 7.75
C PHE A 327 4.65 -5.01 7.07
N ALA A 328 5.59 -5.68 6.39
CA ALA A 328 6.70 -5.01 5.71
C ALA A 328 6.20 -4.11 4.57
N PHE A 329 5.27 -4.60 3.76
CA PHE A 329 4.68 -3.85 2.66
C PHE A 329 3.92 -2.62 3.17
N GLY A 330 3.10 -2.78 4.20
CA GLY A 330 2.36 -1.70 4.84
C GLY A 330 3.27 -0.64 5.46
N ALA A 331 4.37 -1.04 6.12
CA ALA A 331 5.34 -0.12 6.70
C ALA A 331 6.07 0.73 5.66
N VAL A 332 6.37 0.15 4.48
CA VAL A 332 7.15 0.82 3.43
C VAL A 332 6.28 1.65 2.49
N PHE A 333 5.20 1.09 1.96
CA PHE A 333 4.45 1.72 0.86
C PHE A 333 3.13 2.37 1.28
N MET A 334 2.55 1.96 2.42
CA MET A 334 1.23 2.45 2.85
C MET A 334 1.31 3.43 4.00
N ALA A 335 2.11 3.14 5.03
CA ALA A 335 2.26 4.02 6.18
C ALA A 335 3.04 5.30 5.84
N THR A 336 3.84 5.29 4.77
CA THR A 336 4.63 6.43 4.32
C THR A 336 3.92 7.30 3.28
N ASP A 337 2.64 7.04 3.01
CA ASP A 337 1.83 7.87 2.10
C ASP A 337 1.91 9.35 2.50
N PRO A 338 2.41 10.23 1.64
CA PRO A 338 2.63 11.64 2.00
C PRO A 338 1.34 12.40 2.27
N VAL A 339 0.19 11.92 1.82
CA VAL A 339 -1.10 12.59 2.01
C VAL A 339 -1.73 12.24 3.36
N THR A 340 -1.76 10.97 3.71
CA THR A 340 -2.50 10.47 4.87
C THR A 340 -1.66 10.33 6.14
N ALA A 341 -0.33 10.32 6.02
CA ALA A 341 0.58 10.22 7.16
C ALA A 341 0.78 11.56 7.88
N ALA A 342 1.23 11.49 9.14
CA ALA A 342 1.62 12.67 9.90
C ALA A 342 2.76 13.45 9.20
N GLN A 343 2.65 14.80 9.20
CA GLN A 343 3.59 15.66 8.49
C GLN A 343 4.74 16.18 9.37
N THR A 344 4.47 16.38 10.67
CA THR A 344 5.49 16.88 11.60
C THR A 344 6.54 15.82 11.93
N ASN A 345 7.80 16.23 12.14
CA ASN A 345 8.88 15.28 12.43
C ASN A 345 8.64 14.43 13.68
N ILE A 346 8.07 15.02 14.72
CA ILE A 346 7.71 14.30 15.97
C ILE A 346 6.45 13.47 15.72
N GLY A 347 5.48 14.01 14.98
CA GLY A 347 4.26 13.30 14.61
C GLY A 347 4.55 12.02 13.84
N LYS A 348 5.53 12.02 12.92
CA LYS A 348 5.97 10.84 12.17
C LYS A 348 6.45 9.70 13.07
N TRP A 349 7.19 10.03 14.14
CA TRP A 349 7.64 9.04 15.11
C TRP A 349 6.47 8.44 15.92
N ILE A 350 5.57 9.31 16.43
CA ILE A 350 4.41 8.88 17.20
C ILE A 350 3.46 8.03 16.33
N TYR A 351 3.16 8.54 15.14
CA TYR A 351 2.29 7.89 14.17
C TYR A 351 2.79 6.48 13.81
N GLY A 352 4.05 6.36 13.38
CA GLY A 352 4.61 5.07 12.98
C GLY A 352 4.74 4.09 14.17
N LEU A 353 5.14 4.57 15.35
CA LEU A 353 5.24 3.73 16.53
C LEU A 353 3.89 3.14 16.92
N LEU A 354 2.84 3.94 16.90
CA LEU A 354 1.47 3.48 17.18
C LEU A 354 0.96 2.50 16.12
N ILE A 355 1.26 2.72 14.82
CA ILE A 355 0.94 1.74 13.77
C ILE A 355 1.55 0.39 14.09
N GLY A 356 2.86 0.35 14.39
CA GLY A 356 3.55 -0.91 14.71
C GLY A 356 2.96 -1.62 15.92
N ILE A 357 2.68 -0.89 17.00
CA ILE A 357 2.04 -1.43 18.21
C ILE A 357 0.66 -2.00 17.87
N PHE A 358 -0.21 -1.22 17.24
CA PHE A 358 -1.58 -1.66 16.91
C PHE A 358 -1.59 -2.81 15.89
N ALA A 359 -0.68 -2.84 14.93
CA ALA A 359 -0.60 -3.92 13.95
C ALA A 359 -0.35 -5.27 14.62
N VAL A 360 0.63 -5.35 15.53
CA VAL A 360 0.93 -6.57 16.27
C VAL A 360 -0.16 -6.88 17.30
N MET A 361 -0.67 -5.87 17.98
CA MET A 361 -1.74 -6.02 18.96
C MET A 361 -3.02 -6.59 18.33
N LEU A 362 -3.48 -6.01 17.20
CA LEU A 362 -4.66 -6.50 16.50
C LEU A 362 -4.48 -7.94 16.01
N ARG A 363 -3.29 -8.27 15.48
CA ARG A 363 -2.97 -9.62 15.02
C ARG A 363 -3.05 -10.66 16.12
N VAL A 364 -2.57 -10.33 17.32
CA VAL A 364 -2.54 -11.26 18.45
C VAL A 364 -3.89 -11.37 19.15
N ILE A 365 -4.60 -10.25 19.35
CA ILE A 365 -5.85 -10.22 20.12
C ILE A 365 -7.05 -10.64 19.25
N ASN A 366 -7.02 -10.35 17.95
CA ASN A 366 -8.14 -10.65 17.06
C ASN A 366 -7.76 -11.69 15.99
N PRO A 367 -7.89 -12.99 16.27
CA PRO A 367 -7.58 -14.06 15.32
C PRO A 367 -8.51 -14.05 14.08
N ALA A 368 -9.69 -13.45 14.17
CA ALA A 368 -10.58 -13.29 13.02
C ALA A 368 -10.02 -12.33 11.96
N TYR A 369 -9.07 -11.48 12.33
CA TYR A 369 -8.38 -10.57 11.42
C TYR A 369 -6.86 -10.64 11.65
N PRO A 370 -6.20 -11.70 11.17
CA PRO A 370 -4.80 -11.99 11.50
C PRO A 370 -3.82 -10.99 10.89
N GLU A 371 -4.21 -10.21 9.89
CA GLU A 371 -3.30 -9.30 9.21
C GLU A 371 -2.93 -8.06 10.04
N GLY A 372 -3.89 -7.42 10.68
CA GLY A 372 -3.71 -6.30 11.59
C GLY A 372 -3.19 -4.99 10.99
N MET A 373 -2.25 -5.05 10.04
CA MET A 373 -1.52 -3.88 9.55
C MET A 373 -2.41 -2.87 8.83
N MET A 374 -3.34 -3.33 8.00
CA MET A 374 -4.27 -2.47 7.27
C MET A 374 -5.13 -1.63 8.22
N LEU A 375 -5.76 -2.28 9.20
CA LEU A 375 -6.63 -1.59 10.16
C LEU A 375 -5.83 -0.63 11.04
N ALA A 376 -4.61 -1.01 11.44
CA ALA A 376 -3.73 -0.13 12.20
C ALA A 376 -3.39 1.15 11.45
N ILE A 377 -3.06 1.06 10.14
CA ILE A 377 -2.78 2.24 9.31
C ILE A 377 -4.03 3.08 9.13
N LEU A 378 -5.19 2.48 8.79
CA LEU A 378 -6.45 3.22 8.64
C LEU A 378 -6.86 3.94 9.93
N LEU A 379 -6.72 3.27 11.07
CA LEU A 379 -6.98 3.88 12.38
C LEU A 379 -6.06 5.08 12.60
N MET A 380 -4.77 4.90 12.38
CA MET A 380 -3.80 5.97 12.61
C MET A 380 -3.88 7.10 11.58
N ASN A 381 -4.35 6.85 10.36
CA ASN A 381 -4.67 7.90 9.41
C ASN A 381 -5.73 8.86 9.95
N CYS A 382 -6.76 8.34 10.63
CA CYS A 382 -7.77 9.19 11.29
C CYS A 382 -7.16 10.05 12.40
N PHE A 383 -6.14 9.54 13.11
CA PHE A 383 -5.49 10.26 14.21
C PHE A 383 -4.28 11.12 13.76
N ALA A 384 -3.78 10.96 12.53
CA ALA A 384 -2.63 11.72 12.04
C ALA A 384 -2.80 13.24 12.16
N PRO A 385 -3.93 13.84 11.74
CA PRO A 385 -4.17 15.28 11.90
C PRO A 385 -4.18 15.72 13.37
N LEU A 386 -4.73 14.90 14.28
CA LEU A 386 -4.76 15.19 15.71
C LEU A 386 -3.35 15.18 16.30
N ILE A 387 -2.53 14.21 15.93
CA ILE A 387 -1.12 14.12 16.36
C ILE A 387 -0.36 15.37 15.93
N ASP A 388 -0.50 15.78 14.66
CA ASP A 388 0.15 16.97 14.12
C ASP A 388 -0.36 18.24 14.80
N HIS A 389 -1.66 18.36 15.05
CA HIS A 389 -2.23 19.49 15.81
C HIS A 389 -1.60 19.62 17.20
N CYS A 390 -1.50 18.51 17.95
CA CYS A 390 -0.87 18.51 19.28
C CYS A 390 0.60 18.95 19.23
N VAL A 391 1.37 18.46 18.25
CA VAL A 391 2.78 18.83 18.07
C VAL A 391 2.92 20.32 17.71
N ILE A 392 2.09 20.83 16.80
CA ILE A 392 2.10 22.24 16.38
C ILE A 392 1.72 23.14 17.56
N ALA A 393 0.66 22.81 18.30
CA ALA A 393 0.23 23.56 19.47
C ALA A 393 1.34 23.64 20.55
N ARG A 394 2.05 22.52 20.79
CA ARG A 394 3.24 22.51 21.66
C ARG A 394 4.33 23.45 21.16
N ASN A 395 4.63 23.42 19.88
CA ASN A 395 5.67 24.27 19.27
C ASN A 395 5.30 25.76 19.38
N ILE A 396 4.04 26.11 19.15
CA ILE A 396 3.53 27.49 19.32
C ILE A 396 3.70 27.96 20.76
N ARG A 397 3.29 27.15 21.74
CA ARG A 397 3.46 27.47 23.17
C ARG A 397 4.92 27.67 23.55
N MET A 398 5.84 26.83 23.03
CA MET A 398 7.27 27.00 23.29
C MET A 398 7.82 28.31 22.67
N ARG A 399 7.39 28.67 21.45
CA ARG A 399 7.79 29.95 20.81
C ARG A 399 7.28 31.14 21.58
N GLN A 400 6.02 31.13 22.03
CA GLN A 400 5.44 32.20 22.86
C GLN A 400 6.20 32.39 24.19
N LYS A 401 6.55 31.29 24.87
CA LYS A 401 7.35 31.35 26.10
C LYS A 401 8.74 31.99 25.83
N ARG A 402 9.41 31.63 24.74
CA ARG A 402 10.70 32.24 24.36
C ARG A 402 10.54 33.75 24.09
N ALA A 403 9.54 34.16 23.35
CA ALA A 403 9.28 35.58 23.05
C ALA A 403 9.05 36.39 24.34
N LEU A 404 8.29 35.83 25.30
CA LEU A 404 8.06 36.50 26.60
C LEU A 404 9.34 36.66 27.44
N VAL A 405 10.23 35.66 27.38
CA VAL A 405 11.53 35.73 28.08
C VAL A 405 12.41 36.81 27.44
N THR A 406 12.48 36.85 26.10
CA THR A 406 13.27 37.82 25.36
C THR A 406 12.75 39.28 25.61
N SER A 407 11.43 39.51 25.61
CA SER A 407 10.83 40.82 25.88
C SER A 407 11.11 41.29 27.31
N LYS A 408 11.11 40.38 28.30
CA LYS A 408 11.47 40.74 29.68
C LYS A 408 12.96 41.02 29.85
N ALA A 409 13.83 40.37 29.05
CA ALA A 409 15.27 40.63 29.09
C ALA A 409 15.65 41.96 28.44
N SER A 410 14.92 42.42 27.39
CA SER A 410 15.13 43.69 26.72
C SER A 410 14.46 44.89 27.46
N ALA A 411 13.60 44.63 28.44
CA ALA A 411 12.97 45.62 29.29
C ALA A 411 13.72 45.90 30.60
N LYS A 412 14.77 45.15 30.87
CA LYS A 412 15.78 45.37 31.92
C LYS A 412 17.03 46.07 31.33
#